data_0474ae0f3ab60564bb55b36e0ea08146
#
_entry.id   0474ae0f3ab60564bb55b36e0ea08146
#
_cell.length_a   1.000
_cell.length_b   1.000
_cell.length_c   1.000
_cell.angle_alpha   90.00
_cell.angle_beta   90.00
_cell.angle_gamma   90.00
#
_symmetry.space_group_name_H-M   'P 1'
#
loop_
_entity.id
_entity.type
_entity.pdbx_description
1 polymer ?
#
loop_
_entity_poly.entity_id
_entity_poly.type
_entity_poly.pdbx_seq_one_letter_code
_entity_poly.pdbx_strand_id
1 'polypeptide(L)'
;MPRMTPSEAFVETMAAHGVTDIFGIMGSAFMDAMDIFEPAGIRFIPVVHEQGAAHMADGFSRVSGRQGVCIGQNGPGISNCVTGIAAAFWAHSPVVIITPETGTMGIGLGGFQEANQ
;
A
#
# COMPACT_ATOMS: atom_id res chain seq x y z
N MET A 1 -11.39 -6.68 24.79
CA MET A 1 -10.45 -6.39 23.70
C MET A 1 -9.98 -4.96 23.84
N PRO A 2 -8.70 -4.66 23.70
CA PRO A 2 -8.26 -3.27 23.68
C PRO A 2 -8.96 -2.56 22.51
N ARG A 3 -9.38 -1.32 22.73
CA ARG A 3 -9.91 -0.48 21.66
C ARG A 3 -8.73 0.04 20.86
N MET A 4 -8.74 -0.15 19.54
CA MET A 4 -7.77 0.40 18.62
C MET A 4 -8.47 1.09 17.44
N THR A 5 -7.82 2.06 16.86
CA THR A 5 -8.28 2.72 15.63
C THR A 5 -8.10 1.79 14.43
N PRO A 6 -8.79 2.03 13.31
CA PRO A 6 -8.53 1.29 12.07
C PRO A 6 -7.06 1.35 11.62
N SER A 7 -6.42 2.51 11.77
CA SER A 7 -4.99 2.68 11.42
C SER A 7 -4.08 1.84 12.29
N GLU A 8 -4.31 1.80 13.61
CA GLU A 8 -3.58 0.91 14.53
C GLU A 8 -3.79 -0.56 14.17
N ALA A 9 -5.03 -0.98 13.92
CA ALA A 9 -5.34 -2.36 13.54
C ALA A 9 -4.65 -2.75 12.21
N PHE A 10 -4.62 -1.84 11.24
CA PHE A 10 -3.93 -2.03 9.98
C PHE A 10 -2.42 -2.24 10.20
N VAL A 11 -1.77 -1.33 10.92
CA VAL A 11 -0.32 -1.37 11.16
C VAL A 11 0.08 -2.59 11.99
N GLU A 12 -0.67 -2.90 13.05
CA GLU A 12 -0.46 -4.11 13.86
C GLU A 12 -0.59 -5.40 13.03
N THR A 13 -1.56 -5.44 12.10
CA THR A 13 -1.70 -6.58 11.19
C THR A 13 -0.49 -6.73 10.30
N MET A 14 0.00 -5.64 9.70
CA MET A 14 1.18 -5.65 8.85
C MET A 14 2.43 -6.12 9.63
N ALA A 15 2.63 -5.59 10.83
CA ALA A 15 3.74 -5.98 11.70
C ALA A 15 3.65 -7.46 12.10
N ALA A 16 2.45 -7.94 12.46
CA ALA A 16 2.21 -9.35 12.83
C ALA A 16 2.50 -10.31 11.66
N HIS A 17 2.31 -9.87 10.42
CA HIS A 17 2.67 -10.62 9.21
C HIS A 17 4.14 -10.43 8.79
N GLY A 18 4.96 -9.77 9.62
CA GLY A 18 6.38 -9.60 9.39
C GLY A 18 6.73 -8.60 8.29
N VAL A 19 5.84 -7.67 7.98
CA VAL A 19 6.12 -6.57 7.05
C VAL A 19 7.11 -5.62 7.71
N THR A 20 8.24 -5.39 7.06
CA THR A 20 9.29 -4.48 7.53
C THR A 20 9.48 -3.29 6.60
N ASP A 21 9.04 -3.40 5.37
CA ASP A 21 9.25 -2.39 4.33
C ASP A 21 7.98 -2.22 3.50
N ILE A 22 7.58 -0.98 3.26
CA ILE A 22 6.47 -0.61 2.40
C ILE A 22 6.95 0.43 1.39
N PHE A 23 6.72 0.17 0.11
CA PHE A 23 7.11 1.06 -0.99
C PHE A 23 5.91 1.90 -1.45
N GLY A 24 6.06 3.18 -1.70
CA GLY A 24 4.93 3.97 -2.16
C GLY A 24 5.14 5.46 -2.26
N ILE A 25 4.05 6.16 -2.53
CA ILE A 25 3.98 7.61 -2.44
C ILE A 25 3.06 7.96 -1.27
N MET A 26 3.49 8.93 -0.47
CA MET A 26 2.67 9.45 0.62
C MET A 26 1.38 10.03 0.08
N GLY A 27 0.26 9.55 0.60
CA GLY A 27 -1.05 10.04 0.26
C GLY A 27 -1.88 10.38 1.48
N SER A 28 -2.77 11.36 1.35
CA SER A 28 -3.57 11.86 2.47
C SER A 28 -4.44 10.78 3.14
N ALA A 29 -4.84 9.76 2.39
CA ALA A 29 -5.68 8.68 2.90
C ALA A 29 -4.96 7.71 3.86
N PHE A 30 -3.62 7.74 3.91
CA PHE A 30 -2.82 6.87 4.78
C PHE A 30 -2.10 7.61 5.92
N MET A 31 -2.24 8.91 6.05
CA MET A 31 -1.42 9.72 6.97
C MET A 31 -1.46 9.17 8.40
N ASP A 32 -2.64 8.86 8.92
CA ASP A 32 -2.80 8.35 10.27
C ASP A 32 -2.08 7.00 10.50
N ALA A 33 -2.04 6.14 9.47
CA ALA A 33 -1.32 4.87 9.55
C ALA A 33 0.20 5.08 9.39
N MET A 34 0.61 6.02 8.54
CA MET A 34 2.02 6.31 8.29
C MET A 34 2.73 6.88 9.51
N ASP A 35 2.03 7.67 10.32
CA ASP A 35 2.57 8.22 11.57
C ASP A 35 3.00 7.14 12.57
N ILE A 36 2.43 5.94 12.46
CA ILE A 36 2.72 4.82 13.35
C ILE A 36 3.52 3.69 12.69
N PHE A 37 3.98 3.83 11.45
CA PHE A 37 4.84 2.83 10.80
C PHE A 37 6.18 2.69 11.50
N GLU A 38 6.87 3.79 11.74
CA GLU A 38 8.19 3.77 12.36
C GLU A 38 8.18 3.17 13.78
N PRO A 39 7.25 3.57 14.69
CA PRO A 39 7.12 2.92 15.98
C PRO A 39 6.81 1.43 15.92
N ALA A 40 6.11 0.98 14.87
CA ALA A 40 5.80 -0.44 14.63
C ALA A 40 6.95 -1.20 13.97
N GLY A 41 8.08 -0.56 13.69
CA GLY A 41 9.23 -1.17 13.02
C GLY A 41 9.07 -1.34 11.51
N ILE A 42 8.13 -0.62 10.89
CA ILE A 42 7.89 -0.64 9.45
C ILE A 42 8.56 0.59 8.82
N ARG A 43 9.47 0.34 7.88
CA ARG A 43 10.13 1.40 7.12
C ARG A 43 9.30 1.74 5.88
N PHE A 44 8.92 3.00 5.73
CA PHE A 44 8.33 3.50 4.49
C PHE A 44 9.43 3.96 3.53
N ILE A 45 9.41 3.46 2.31
CA ILE A 45 10.38 3.78 1.25
C ILE A 45 9.66 4.57 0.17
N PRO A 46 9.85 5.91 0.13
CA PRO A 46 9.19 6.75 -0.84
C PRO A 46 9.74 6.53 -2.25
N VAL A 47 8.86 6.60 -3.24
CA VAL A 47 9.20 6.51 -4.65
C VAL A 47 8.71 7.77 -5.38
N VAL A 48 9.20 7.98 -6.60
CA VAL A 48 8.78 9.11 -7.44
C VAL A 48 7.60 8.78 -8.36
N HIS A 49 7.26 7.49 -8.48
CA HIS A 49 6.13 6.99 -9.29
C HIS A 49 5.66 5.63 -8.75
N GLU A 50 4.36 5.42 -8.67
CA GLU A 50 3.78 4.22 -8.03
C GLU A 50 4.11 2.93 -8.78
N GLN A 51 4.29 2.99 -10.10
CA GLN A 51 4.79 1.85 -10.87
C GLN A 51 6.14 1.36 -10.32
N GLY A 52 7.02 2.29 -9.93
CA GLY A 52 8.28 1.97 -9.28
C GLY A 52 8.07 1.26 -7.94
N ALA A 53 7.10 1.68 -7.14
CA ALA A 53 6.76 1.02 -5.88
C ALA A 53 6.32 -0.44 -6.09
N ALA A 54 5.45 -0.67 -7.08
CA ALA A 54 4.99 -2.02 -7.40
C ALA A 54 6.14 -2.92 -7.88
N HIS A 55 7.04 -2.42 -8.73
CA HIS A 55 8.24 -3.17 -9.15
C HIS A 55 9.23 -3.39 -8.00
N MET A 56 9.40 -2.44 -7.08
CA MET A 56 10.24 -2.62 -5.90
C MET A 56 9.68 -3.69 -4.97
N ALA A 57 8.36 -3.71 -4.75
CA ALA A 57 7.69 -4.76 -3.98
C ALA A 57 7.84 -6.13 -4.65
N ASP A 58 7.70 -6.22 -5.97
CA ASP A 58 7.95 -7.44 -6.74
C ASP A 58 9.40 -7.92 -6.60
N GLY A 59 10.37 -7.03 -6.82
CA GLY A 59 11.79 -7.35 -6.65
C GLY A 59 12.15 -7.78 -5.23
N PHE A 60 11.62 -7.08 -4.23
CA PHE A 60 11.80 -7.44 -2.82
C PHE A 60 11.29 -8.85 -2.54
N SER A 61 10.09 -9.19 -3.02
CA SER A 61 9.51 -10.51 -2.77
C SER A 61 10.32 -11.63 -3.43
N ARG A 62 10.80 -11.42 -4.65
CA ARG A 62 11.63 -12.41 -5.37
C ARG A 62 12.95 -12.70 -4.68
N VAL A 63 13.58 -11.67 -4.13
CA VAL A 63 14.89 -11.80 -3.50
C VAL A 63 14.79 -12.30 -2.06
N SER A 64 13.82 -11.80 -1.31
CA SER A 64 13.68 -12.12 0.12
C SER A 64 12.89 -13.40 0.40
N GLY A 65 12.08 -13.86 -0.55
CA GLY A 65 11.11 -14.94 -0.34
C GLY A 65 9.93 -14.53 0.57
N ARG A 66 9.79 -13.23 0.86
CA ARG A 66 8.73 -12.67 1.70
C ARG A 66 7.76 -11.87 0.85
N GLN A 67 6.60 -11.52 1.40
CA GLN A 67 5.67 -10.64 0.71
C GLN A 67 6.27 -9.24 0.54
N GLY A 68 6.23 -8.72 -0.69
CA GLY A 68 6.49 -7.31 -0.97
C GLY A 68 5.21 -6.51 -0.78
N VAL A 69 5.31 -5.31 -0.22
CA VAL A 69 4.13 -4.46 0.02
C VAL A 69 4.33 -3.12 -0.65
N CYS A 70 3.35 -2.68 -1.44
CA CYS A 70 3.33 -1.31 -1.93
C CYS A 70 1.99 -0.63 -1.66
N ILE A 71 2.05 0.68 -1.53
CA ILE A 71 0.91 1.56 -1.32
C ILE A 71 0.78 2.50 -2.50
N GLY A 72 -0.42 2.56 -3.09
CA GLY A 72 -0.81 3.56 -4.08
C GLY A 72 -2.01 4.35 -3.58
N GLN A 73 -2.04 5.66 -3.83
CA GLN A 73 -3.22 6.48 -3.55
C GLN A 73 -4.39 6.03 -4.45
N ASN A 74 -5.64 6.24 -4.01
CA ASN A 74 -6.82 5.96 -4.83
C ASN A 74 -6.77 6.71 -6.16
N GLY A 75 -7.47 6.19 -7.17
CA GLY A 75 -7.51 6.75 -8.51
C GLY A 75 -6.17 6.70 -9.24
N PRO A 76 -5.46 7.83 -9.43
CA PRO A 76 -4.23 7.85 -10.22
C PRO A 76 -3.11 6.99 -9.63
N GLY A 77 -3.00 6.86 -8.32
CA GLY A 77 -1.97 6.06 -7.69
C GLY A 77 -2.09 4.57 -8.01
N ILE A 78 -3.28 4.00 -7.83
CA ILE A 78 -3.48 2.58 -8.16
C ILE A 78 -3.39 2.31 -9.66
N SER A 79 -3.91 3.21 -10.50
CA SER A 79 -3.80 3.05 -11.96
C SER A 79 -2.36 3.10 -12.44
N ASN A 80 -1.49 3.87 -11.79
CA ASN A 80 -0.05 3.86 -12.05
C ASN A 80 0.65 2.55 -11.63
N CYS A 81 0.08 1.79 -10.71
CA CYS A 81 0.64 0.50 -10.28
C CYS A 81 0.39 -0.64 -11.27
N VAL A 82 -0.56 -0.52 -12.21
CA VAL A 82 -1.08 -1.63 -13.02
C VAL A 82 0.01 -2.43 -13.71
N THR A 83 1.01 -1.79 -14.32
CA THR A 83 2.12 -2.49 -14.99
C THR A 83 2.93 -3.34 -14.01
N GLY A 84 3.25 -2.79 -12.84
CA GLY A 84 3.99 -3.54 -11.81
C GLY A 84 3.17 -4.69 -11.22
N ILE A 85 1.87 -4.47 -11.03
CA ILE A 85 0.93 -5.53 -10.58
C ILE A 85 0.89 -6.67 -11.62
N ALA A 86 0.76 -6.34 -12.90
CA ALA A 86 0.76 -7.33 -13.96
C ALA A 86 2.06 -8.13 -14.00
N ALA A 87 3.22 -7.48 -13.84
CA ALA A 87 4.52 -8.13 -13.79
C ALA A 87 4.64 -9.10 -12.61
N ALA A 88 4.24 -8.67 -11.42
CA ALA A 88 4.24 -9.50 -10.22
C ALA A 88 3.27 -10.69 -10.34
N PHE A 89 2.09 -10.47 -10.90
CA PHE A 89 1.08 -11.51 -11.13
C PHE A 89 1.60 -12.62 -12.04
N TRP A 90 2.16 -12.27 -13.21
CA TRP A 90 2.71 -13.24 -14.14
C TRP A 90 3.95 -13.95 -13.61
N ALA A 91 4.69 -13.31 -12.72
CA ALA A 91 5.85 -13.92 -12.05
C ALA A 91 5.49 -14.76 -10.82
N HIS A 92 4.21 -14.81 -10.44
CA HIS A 92 3.74 -15.44 -9.20
C HIS A 92 4.43 -14.91 -7.95
N SER A 93 4.79 -13.63 -7.95
CA SER A 93 5.43 -12.98 -6.81
C SER A 93 4.38 -12.64 -5.74
N PRO A 94 4.64 -12.93 -4.46
CA PRO A 94 3.72 -12.58 -3.38
C PRO A 94 3.80 -11.09 -3.06
N VAL A 95 3.02 -10.29 -3.77
CA VAL A 95 2.94 -8.84 -3.59
C VAL A 95 1.57 -8.45 -3.05
N VAL A 96 1.56 -7.62 -2.02
CA VAL A 96 0.36 -7.00 -1.45
C VAL A 96 0.30 -5.55 -1.94
N ILE A 97 -0.78 -5.21 -2.60
CA ILE A 97 -1.06 -3.85 -3.06
C ILE A 97 -2.11 -3.26 -2.16
N ILE A 98 -1.82 -2.11 -1.59
CA ILE A 98 -2.74 -1.40 -0.70
C ILE A 98 -3.13 -0.10 -1.36
N THR A 99 -4.43 0.08 -1.55
CA THR A 99 -4.99 1.31 -2.08
C THR A 99 -6.20 1.72 -1.26
N PRO A 100 -6.32 3.00 -0.91
CA PRO A 100 -7.51 3.50 -0.25
C PRO A 100 -8.64 3.70 -1.26
N GLU A 101 -9.81 3.96 -0.74
CA GLU A 101 -10.97 4.37 -1.51
C GLU A 101 -11.52 5.68 -0.92
N THR A 102 -12.33 6.37 -1.71
CA THR A 102 -13.14 7.51 -1.25
C THR A 102 -14.04 7.06 -0.08
N GLY A 103 -14.25 7.96 0.87
CA GLY A 103 -15.17 7.69 1.99
C GLY A 103 -16.56 7.29 1.49
N THR A 104 -17.20 6.35 2.18
CA THR A 104 -18.45 5.69 1.76
C THR A 104 -19.58 6.65 1.34
N MET A 105 -19.60 7.87 1.91
CA MET A 105 -20.59 8.90 1.54
C MET A 105 -20.27 9.61 0.23
N GLY A 106 -19.08 9.42 -0.32
CA GLY A 106 -18.61 10.06 -1.55
C GLY A 106 -18.54 9.12 -2.76
N ILE A 107 -18.70 7.82 -2.54
CA ILE A 107 -18.59 6.81 -3.62
C ILE A 107 -19.66 7.06 -4.70
N GLY A 108 -19.22 7.13 -5.96
CA GLY A 108 -20.08 7.38 -7.12
C GLY A 108 -20.46 8.85 -7.33
N LEU A 109 -19.92 9.76 -6.54
CA LEU A 109 -20.22 11.19 -6.64
C LEU A 109 -19.12 11.99 -7.35
N GLY A 110 -18.09 11.35 -7.89
CA GLY A 110 -16.96 12.00 -8.56
C GLY A 110 -16.09 12.77 -7.58
N GLY A 111 -15.83 12.22 -6.41
CA GLY A 111 -14.95 12.81 -5.42
C GLY A 111 -13.51 12.92 -5.88
N PHE A 112 -12.69 13.65 -5.12
CA PHE A 112 -11.27 13.82 -5.44
C PHE A 112 -10.56 12.46 -5.51
N GLN A 113 -9.93 12.19 -6.66
CA GLN A 113 -9.21 10.93 -6.93
C GLN A 113 -10.10 9.67 -6.86
N GLU A 114 -11.41 9.81 -6.93
CA GLU A 114 -12.30 8.66 -7.04
C GLU A 114 -12.10 7.98 -8.41
N ALA A 115 -11.96 6.67 -8.41
CA ALA A 115 -11.92 5.85 -9.61
C ALA A 115 -12.52 4.48 -9.29
N ASN A 116 -13.13 3.86 -10.29
CA ASN A 116 -13.54 2.45 -10.20
C ASN A 116 -12.28 1.58 -10.34
N GLN A 117 -11.81 1.05 -9.26
CA GLN A 117 -10.52 0.34 -9.13
C GLN A 117 -10.69 -1.07 -8.56
#